data_31a889116fbe57cea7078f65703ffcaa
#
_entry.id   31a889116fbe57cea7078f65703ffcaa
#
_cell.length_a   1.000
_cell.length_b   1.000
_cell.length_c   1.000
_cell.angle_alpha   90.00
_cell.angle_beta   90.00
_cell.angle_gamma   90.00
#
_symmetry.space_group_name_H-M   'P 1'
#
loop_
_entity.id
_entity.type
_entity.pdbx_description
1 polymer ?
#
loop_
_entity_poly.entity_id
_entity_poly.type
_entity_poly.pdbx_seq_one_letter_code
_entity_poly.pdbx_strand_id
1 'polypeptide(L)'
;MSMKSTKKKSKVTKNLKFKIKYDSKNSINLKIENLYKNKVLLNKLQSRLKILKSLKSFLIAKKTDLTNLIKSESLKTYDESAGEFDYALEFINYSIDLISNYKFEKINTSKKAILLKSSGLVFAMTPYNDPLAGMTRKIGPSLASGSPLIMKTSSFCINLCHYFDQYLPKDVKKFLKFAFIKDRSLIDRIVQNKEIKLLTFTGSTNIGLKLDNIKTGHLQKKILELGGINYAVIFDNHNLDKVIDEIIVRKIKAAGQACSSINKVFVKDKIRPEFEKILKNKMENIYCGSVNTSTQPNFGPVISKNHYNFLKDKELHSLKKGKLIARSNSHSNTDNLYPLTVVSASLNDNIFDKHETFGPLLGISY
;
A
#
# COMPACT_ATOMS: atom_id res chain seq x y z
N MET A 1 16.89 -13.73 -46.84
CA MET A 1 16.65 -14.53 -45.62
C MET A 1 15.61 -13.80 -44.75
N SER A 2 14.40 -14.31 -44.74
CA SER A 2 13.22 -13.67 -44.10
C SER A 2 13.20 -14.07 -42.61
N MET A 3 13.33 -13.10 -41.68
CA MET A 3 13.12 -13.31 -40.26
C MET A 3 11.62 -13.37 -39.95
N LYS A 4 11.14 -14.57 -39.67
CA LYS A 4 9.77 -14.77 -39.16
C LYS A 4 9.71 -14.30 -37.69
N SER A 5 9.06 -13.15 -37.48
CA SER A 5 8.66 -12.67 -36.16
C SER A 5 7.58 -13.58 -35.57
N THR A 6 7.93 -14.39 -34.59
CA THR A 6 6.98 -15.17 -33.80
C THR A 6 6.26 -14.23 -32.78
N LYS A 7 5.09 -13.74 -33.18
CA LYS A 7 4.15 -13.11 -32.24
C LYS A 7 3.68 -14.15 -31.22
N LYS A 8 4.26 -14.15 -30.01
CA LYS A 8 3.68 -14.83 -28.86
C LYS A 8 2.35 -14.15 -28.53
N LYS A 9 1.24 -14.83 -28.85
CA LYS A 9 -0.09 -14.43 -28.39
C LYS A 9 -0.08 -14.37 -26.86
N SER A 10 -0.27 -13.18 -26.29
CA SER A 10 -0.51 -12.99 -24.87
C SER A 10 -1.78 -13.77 -24.50
N LYS A 11 -1.64 -14.83 -23.70
CA LYS A 11 -2.79 -15.48 -23.06
C LYS A 11 -3.47 -14.42 -22.18
N VAL A 12 -4.70 -14.03 -22.57
CA VAL A 12 -5.59 -13.23 -21.75
C VAL A 12 -5.72 -13.96 -20.40
N THR A 13 -5.12 -13.43 -19.37
CA THR A 13 -5.19 -13.99 -18.02
C THR A 13 -6.64 -13.88 -17.55
N LYS A 14 -7.28 -15.03 -17.28
CA LYS A 14 -8.59 -15.10 -16.64
C LYS A 14 -8.54 -14.29 -15.34
N ASN A 15 -9.50 -13.36 -15.16
CA ASN A 15 -9.69 -12.68 -13.87
C ASN A 15 -9.91 -13.74 -12.79
N LEU A 16 -8.93 -13.95 -11.93
CA LEU A 16 -8.99 -14.91 -10.83
C LEU A 16 -9.96 -14.38 -9.77
N LYS A 17 -11.19 -14.88 -9.79
CA LYS A 17 -12.20 -14.62 -8.76
C LYS A 17 -12.36 -15.86 -7.89
N PHE A 18 -12.33 -15.67 -6.59
CA PHE A 18 -12.45 -16.76 -5.61
C PHE A 18 -13.78 -16.68 -4.86
N LYS A 19 -14.33 -17.84 -4.48
CA LYS A 19 -15.41 -17.92 -3.51
C LYS A 19 -14.84 -17.76 -2.11
N ILE A 20 -14.94 -16.57 -1.54
CA ILE A 20 -14.36 -16.25 -0.23
C ILE A 20 -15.23 -16.84 0.89
N LYS A 21 -14.63 -17.66 1.74
CA LYS A 21 -15.22 -18.09 3.00
C LYS A 21 -14.77 -17.12 4.09
N TYR A 22 -15.72 -16.35 4.60
CA TYR A 22 -15.45 -15.43 5.71
C TYR A 22 -15.30 -16.16 7.03
N ASP A 23 -14.45 -15.61 7.90
CA ASP A 23 -14.19 -16.14 9.21
C ASP A 23 -15.34 -15.86 10.19
N SER A 24 -15.60 -16.84 11.05
CA SER A 24 -16.40 -16.71 12.28
C SER A 24 -15.48 -16.43 13.48
N LYS A 25 -16.08 -16.10 14.61
CA LYS A 25 -15.38 -15.97 15.90
C LYS A 25 -14.54 -17.20 16.21
N ASN A 26 -15.11 -18.40 16.02
CA ASN A 26 -14.43 -19.66 16.34
C ASN A 26 -13.23 -19.90 15.39
N SER A 27 -13.39 -19.63 14.10
CA SER A 27 -12.27 -19.79 13.15
C SER A 27 -11.12 -18.82 13.44
N ILE A 28 -11.41 -17.59 13.85
CA ILE A 28 -10.38 -16.62 14.26
C ILE A 28 -9.65 -17.10 15.51
N ASN A 29 -10.37 -17.56 16.54
CA ASN A 29 -9.76 -18.08 17.76
C ASN A 29 -8.83 -19.27 17.45
N LEU A 30 -9.29 -20.20 16.62
CA LEU A 30 -8.49 -21.36 16.20
C LEU A 30 -7.21 -20.92 15.44
N LYS A 31 -7.29 -19.90 14.58
CA LYS A 31 -6.11 -19.34 13.90
C LYS A 31 -5.11 -18.76 14.90
N ILE A 32 -5.57 -18.01 15.89
CA ILE A 32 -4.71 -17.42 16.93
C ILE A 32 -4.06 -18.51 17.79
N GLU A 33 -4.83 -19.50 18.22
CA GLU A 33 -4.30 -20.65 19.00
C GLU A 33 -3.22 -21.42 18.24
N ASN A 34 -3.46 -21.69 16.95
CA ASN A 34 -2.49 -22.36 16.11
C ASN A 34 -1.19 -21.56 15.95
N LEU A 35 -1.29 -20.24 15.77
CA LEU A 35 -0.13 -19.35 15.73
C LEU A 35 0.62 -19.35 17.05
N TYR A 36 -0.11 -19.30 18.16
CA TYR A 36 0.47 -19.30 19.50
C TYR A 36 1.22 -20.59 19.80
N LYS A 37 0.64 -21.76 19.50
CA LYS A 37 1.29 -23.08 19.67
C LYS A 37 2.58 -23.18 18.83
N ASN A 38 2.57 -22.64 17.61
CA ASN A 38 3.72 -22.76 16.69
C ASN A 38 4.83 -21.73 16.98
N LYS A 39 4.59 -20.67 17.77
CA LYS A 39 5.58 -19.58 17.95
C LYS A 39 6.94 -20.04 18.43
N VAL A 40 6.98 -21.09 19.25
CA VAL A 40 8.24 -21.67 19.79
C VAL A 40 9.19 -22.14 18.69
N LEU A 41 8.67 -22.57 17.55
CA LEU A 41 9.46 -23.03 16.41
C LEU A 41 10.25 -21.91 15.74
N LEU A 42 9.87 -20.64 15.96
CA LEU A 42 10.57 -19.44 15.47
C LEU A 42 11.68 -18.94 16.43
N ASN A 43 11.91 -19.60 17.55
CA ASN A 43 12.99 -19.22 18.46
C ASN A 43 14.37 -19.42 17.83
N LYS A 44 14.51 -20.40 16.93
CA LYS A 44 15.75 -20.68 16.21
C LYS A 44 15.88 -19.80 14.96
N LEU A 45 16.99 -19.08 14.82
CA LEU A 45 17.28 -18.22 13.66
C LEU A 45 17.21 -18.98 12.33
N GLN A 46 17.73 -20.21 12.28
CA GLN A 46 17.71 -21.06 11.09
C GLN A 46 16.27 -21.36 10.62
N SER A 47 15.32 -21.54 11.56
CA SER A 47 13.91 -21.73 11.22
C SER A 47 13.33 -20.49 10.55
N ARG A 48 13.64 -19.28 11.06
CA ARG A 48 13.18 -18.00 10.48
C ARG A 48 13.73 -17.81 9.07
N LEU A 49 15.04 -18.03 8.87
CA LEU A 49 15.69 -17.97 7.56
C LEU A 49 15.06 -18.94 6.55
N LYS A 50 14.83 -20.20 6.95
CA LYS A 50 14.18 -21.19 6.09
C LYS A 50 12.80 -20.73 5.64
N ILE A 51 11.98 -20.21 6.55
CA ILE A 51 10.62 -19.76 6.26
C ILE A 51 10.62 -18.53 5.34
N LEU A 52 11.50 -17.55 5.57
CA LEU A 52 11.62 -16.37 4.71
C LEU A 52 12.11 -16.74 3.30
N LYS A 53 13.07 -17.67 3.18
CA LYS A 53 13.52 -18.20 1.89
C LYS A 53 12.40 -18.96 1.16
N SER A 54 11.59 -19.75 1.88
CA SER A 54 10.41 -20.44 1.32
C SER A 54 9.38 -19.42 0.80
N LEU A 55 9.11 -18.35 1.56
CA LEU A 55 8.24 -17.25 1.14
C LEU A 55 8.79 -16.54 -0.09
N LYS A 56 10.10 -16.24 -0.13
CA LYS A 56 10.75 -15.63 -1.30
C LYS A 56 10.56 -16.48 -2.56
N SER A 57 10.83 -17.79 -2.46
CA SER A 57 10.67 -18.72 -3.57
C SER A 57 9.22 -18.78 -4.06
N PHE A 58 8.25 -18.76 -3.15
CA PHE A 58 6.83 -18.68 -3.49
C PHE A 58 6.49 -17.39 -4.27
N LEU A 59 6.94 -16.23 -3.80
CA LEU A 59 6.71 -14.95 -4.47
C LEU A 59 7.25 -14.99 -5.91
N ILE A 60 8.50 -15.41 -6.08
CA ILE A 60 9.14 -15.49 -7.40
C ILE A 60 8.37 -16.43 -8.33
N ALA A 61 8.00 -17.63 -7.84
CA ALA A 61 7.26 -18.63 -8.62
C ALA A 61 5.85 -18.15 -9.03
N LYS A 62 5.28 -17.19 -8.29
CA LYS A 62 3.91 -16.66 -8.51
C LYS A 62 3.88 -15.22 -9.00
N LYS A 63 5.02 -14.67 -9.49
CA LYS A 63 5.15 -13.27 -9.93
C LYS A 63 4.02 -12.85 -10.87
N THR A 64 3.77 -13.61 -11.93
CA THR A 64 2.77 -13.26 -12.96
C THR A 64 1.35 -13.18 -12.38
N ASP A 65 0.95 -14.19 -11.61
CA ASP A 65 -0.39 -14.23 -11.02
C ASP A 65 -0.60 -13.10 -10.01
N LEU A 66 0.41 -12.87 -9.14
CA LEU A 66 0.37 -11.80 -8.14
C LEU A 66 0.34 -10.42 -8.79
N THR A 67 1.16 -10.16 -9.82
CA THR A 67 1.14 -8.89 -10.57
C THR A 67 -0.23 -8.64 -11.21
N ASN A 68 -0.84 -9.67 -11.81
CA ASN A 68 -2.17 -9.53 -12.42
C ASN A 68 -3.28 -9.29 -11.38
N LEU A 69 -3.18 -9.90 -10.20
CA LEU A 69 -4.10 -9.65 -9.09
C LEU A 69 -3.95 -8.24 -8.53
N ILE A 70 -2.71 -7.75 -8.37
CA ILE A 70 -2.46 -6.34 -8.00
C ILE A 70 -3.15 -5.43 -9.02
N LYS A 71 -2.86 -5.61 -10.32
CA LYS A 71 -3.44 -4.81 -11.40
C LYS A 71 -4.98 -4.78 -11.33
N SER A 72 -5.60 -5.95 -11.21
CA SER A 72 -7.07 -6.06 -11.29
C SER A 72 -7.79 -5.51 -10.07
N GLU A 73 -7.20 -5.62 -8.88
CA GLU A 73 -7.87 -5.24 -7.63
C GLU A 73 -7.49 -3.84 -7.14
N SER A 74 -6.25 -3.36 -7.39
CA SER A 74 -5.85 -1.99 -7.04
C SER A 74 -5.96 -1.01 -8.19
N LEU A 75 -6.42 -1.46 -9.38
CA LEU A 75 -6.64 -0.67 -10.59
C LEU A 75 -5.39 0.09 -11.08
N LYS A 76 -4.23 -0.46 -10.82
CA LYS A 76 -2.93 0.04 -11.28
C LYS A 76 -2.65 -0.38 -12.72
N THR A 77 -1.80 0.36 -13.41
CA THR A 77 -1.24 -0.08 -14.68
C THR A 77 -0.42 -1.37 -14.49
N TYR A 78 -0.09 -2.05 -15.60
CA TYR A 78 0.74 -3.25 -15.50
C TYR A 78 2.12 -2.94 -14.93
N ASP A 79 2.73 -1.84 -15.38
CA ASP A 79 4.07 -1.43 -14.96
C ASP A 79 4.10 -1.04 -13.46
N GLU A 80 3.09 -0.30 -12.99
CA GLU A 80 2.93 -0.01 -11.56
C GLU A 80 2.75 -1.28 -10.73
N SER A 81 2.02 -2.26 -11.25
CA SER A 81 1.77 -3.53 -10.56
C SER A 81 3.02 -4.42 -10.52
N ALA A 82 3.80 -4.43 -11.61
CA ALA A 82 5.08 -5.13 -11.68
C ALA A 82 6.12 -4.47 -10.74
N GLY A 83 6.18 -3.14 -10.74
CA GLY A 83 7.03 -2.39 -9.81
C GLY A 83 6.66 -2.61 -8.35
N GLU A 84 5.36 -2.71 -8.03
CA GLU A 84 4.92 -3.07 -6.67
C GLU A 84 5.35 -4.48 -6.29
N PHE A 85 5.26 -5.45 -7.22
CA PHE A 85 5.73 -6.81 -6.96
C PHE A 85 7.22 -6.82 -6.62
N ASP A 86 8.06 -6.13 -7.40
CA ASP A 86 9.50 -6.09 -7.18
C ASP A 86 9.81 -5.40 -5.83
N TYR A 87 9.13 -4.32 -5.51
CA TYR A 87 9.21 -3.65 -4.21
C TYR A 87 8.76 -4.54 -3.04
N ALA A 88 7.71 -5.34 -3.24
CA ALA A 88 7.27 -6.32 -2.24
C ALA A 88 8.32 -7.39 -1.96
N LEU A 89 9.04 -7.83 -3.00
CA LEU A 89 10.12 -8.82 -2.88
C LEU A 89 11.33 -8.25 -2.12
N GLU A 90 11.63 -6.96 -2.28
CA GLU A 90 12.71 -6.27 -1.55
C GLU A 90 12.53 -6.32 -0.03
N PHE A 91 11.31 -6.20 0.50
CA PHE A 91 11.06 -6.33 1.94
C PHE A 91 11.41 -7.71 2.49
N ILE A 92 11.18 -8.75 1.70
CA ILE A 92 11.54 -10.11 2.09
C ILE A 92 13.05 -10.31 1.99
N ASN A 93 13.70 -9.82 0.92
CA ASN A 93 15.15 -9.85 0.77
C ASN A 93 15.82 -9.13 1.93
N TYR A 94 15.40 -7.89 2.22
CA TYR A 94 15.93 -7.12 3.35
C TYR A 94 15.77 -7.86 4.69
N SER A 95 14.63 -8.52 4.90
CA SER A 95 14.40 -9.29 6.14
C SER A 95 15.32 -10.50 6.25
N ILE A 96 15.62 -11.18 5.13
CA ILE A 96 16.58 -12.28 5.06
C ILE A 96 17.98 -11.76 5.36
N ASP A 97 18.41 -10.69 4.68
CA ASP A 97 19.74 -10.13 4.81
C ASP A 97 19.98 -9.60 6.23
N LEU A 98 18.99 -8.93 6.80
CA LEU A 98 19.04 -8.43 8.16
C LEU A 98 19.35 -9.55 9.15
N ILE A 99 18.58 -10.65 9.14
CA ILE A 99 18.78 -11.71 10.12
C ILE A 99 19.95 -12.64 9.78
N SER A 100 20.40 -12.68 8.52
CA SER A 100 21.60 -13.43 8.12
C SER A 100 22.87 -12.79 8.63
N ASN A 101 22.88 -11.44 8.67
CA ASN A 101 24.05 -10.65 9.07
C ASN A 101 23.97 -10.13 10.52
N TYR A 102 22.80 -10.30 11.17
CA TYR A 102 22.60 -9.80 12.52
C TYR A 102 23.30 -10.73 13.51
N LYS A 103 24.37 -10.21 14.11
CA LYS A 103 25.00 -10.86 15.26
C LYS A 103 24.11 -10.56 16.47
N PHE A 104 23.35 -11.58 16.92
CA PHE A 104 22.69 -11.53 18.22
C PHE A 104 23.75 -11.64 19.32
N GLU A 105 24.62 -10.66 19.41
CA GLU A 105 25.61 -10.60 20.47
C GLU A 105 24.89 -10.50 21.80
N LYS A 106 25.08 -11.50 22.64
CA LYS A 106 24.97 -11.32 24.07
C LYS A 106 26.02 -10.27 24.42
N ILE A 107 25.61 -9.04 24.64
CA ILE A 107 26.51 -8.08 25.30
C ILE A 107 26.68 -8.62 26.72
N ASN A 108 27.71 -9.44 26.90
CA ASN A 108 28.04 -10.06 28.13
C ASN A 108 29.13 -9.18 28.74
N THR A 109 28.74 -8.15 29.45
CA THR A 109 29.65 -7.56 30.44
C THR A 109 29.57 -8.45 31.70
N SER A 110 30.63 -8.53 32.51
CA SER A 110 30.74 -9.39 33.68
C SER A 110 29.54 -9.37 34.65
N LYS A 111 28.57 -8.49 34.45
CA LYS A 111 27.40 -8.28 35.34
C LYS A 111 26.06 -8.10 34.61
N LYS A 112 25.99 -8.06 33.25
CA LYS A 112 24.74 -7.79 32.52
C LYS A 112 24.68 -8.58 31.22
N ALA A 113 23.51 -9.18 30.90
CA ALA A 113 23.23 -9.82 29.63
C ALA A 113 21.99 -9.17 29.00
N ILE A 114 22.04 -8.85 27.69
CA ILE A 114 20.88 -8.42 26.92
C ILE A 114 20.39 -9.61 26.10
N LEU A 115 19.12 -9.96 26.31
CA LEU A 115 18.44 -11.02 25.57
C LEU A 115 17.33 -10.42 24.71
N LEU A 116 17.47 -10.53 23.38
CA LEU A 116 16.44 -10.14 22.45
C LEU A 116 15.39 -11.25 22.32
N LYS A 117 14.14 -10.90 22.59
CA LYS A 117 12.99 -11.81 22.47
C LYS A 117 11.99 -11.30 21.43
N SER A 118 11.28 -12.23 20.79
CA SER A 118 10.12 -11.91 19.96
C SER A 118 9.08 -11.11 20.74
N SER A 119 8.40 -10.17 20.09
CA SER A 119 7.28 -9.42 20.69
C SER A 119 6.06 -10.30 20.99
N GLY A 120 5.95 -11.48 20.40
CA GLY A 120 4.78 -12.35 20.48
C GLY A 120 3.96 -12.31 19.19
N LEU A 121 2.66 -12.66 19.26
CA LEU A 121 1.80 -12.67 18.09
C LEU A 121 1.51 -11.24 17.61
N VAL A 122 1.49 -11.09 16.29
CA VAL A 122 1.20 -9.82 15.60
C VAL A 122 -0.17 -9.89 14.93
N PHE A 123 -0.99 -8.86 15.11
CA PHE A 123 -2.11 -8.60 14.23
C PHE A 123 -1.73 -7.49 13.24
N ALA A 124 -1.73 -7.83 11.95
CA ALA A 124 -1.33 -6.93 10.88
C ALA A 124 -2.53 -6.55 10.00
N MET A 125 -2.69 -5.25 9.72
CA MET A 125 -3.72 -4.77 8.81
C MET A 125 -3.08 -3.91 7.71
N THR A 126 -3.52 -4.10 6.45
CA THR A 126 -2.94 -3.44 5.28
C THR A 126 -3.98 -2.76 4.40
N PRO A 127 -3.63 -1.63 3.74
CA PRO A 127 -4.51 -0.91 2.84
C PRO A 127 -4.58 -1.56 1.45
N TYR A 128 -5.27 -0.89 0.52
CA TYR A 128 -5.48 -1.37 -0.85
C TYR A 128 -4.49 -0.81 -1.87
N ASN A 129 -3.85 0.31 -1.57
CA ASN A 129 -3.04 1.06 -2.54
C ASN A 129 -1.71 0.38 -2.89
N ASP A 130 -1.09 -0.32 -1.94
CA ASP A 130 0.06 -1.19 -2.16
C ASP A 130 -0.21 -2.56 -1.49
N PRO A 131 -1.13 -3.37 -2.06
CA PRO A 131 -1.65 -4.54 -1.36
C PRO A 131 -0.59 -5.61 -1.08
N LEU A 132 0.25 -5.95 -2.05
CA LEU A 132 1.30 -6.96 -1.86
C LEU A 132 2.49 -6.40 -1.07
N ALA A 133 2.96 -5.20 -1.42
CA ALA A 133 4.07 -4.56 -0.71
C ALA A 133 3.69 -4.26 0.75
N GLY A 134 2.45 -3.84 1.01
CA GLY A 134 1.91 -3.67 2.36
C GLY A 134 1.91 -4.97 3.17
N MET A 135 1.58 -6.11 2.54
CA MET A 135 1.67 -7.43 3.20
C MET A 135 3.13 -7.78 3.52
N THR A 136 4.02 -7.76 2.54
CA THR A 136 5.41 -8.21 2.73
C THR A 136 6.20 -7.32 3.68
N ARG A 137 5.93 -6.02 3.70
CA ARG A 137 6.48 -5.05 4.67
C ARG A 137 6.18 -5.41 6.12
N LYS A 138 5.07 -6.11 6.38
CA LYS A 138 4.69 -6.57 7.72
C LYS A 138 5.09 -8.02 7.96
N ILE A 139 4.98 -8.89 6.95
CA ILE A 139 5.31 -10.31 7.06
C ILE A 139 6.82 -10.50 7.28
N GLY A 140 7.65 -9.86 6.46
CA GLY A 140 9.11 -10.01 6.52
C GLY A 140 9.67 -9.74 7.91
N PRO A 141 9.54 -8.52 8.46
CA PRO A 141 10.04 -8.18 9.79
C PRO A 141 9.41 -9.01 10.91
N SER A 142 8.12 -9.36 10.79
CA SER A 142 7.42 -10.17 11.79
C SER A 142 8.05 -11.56 11.90
N LEU A 143 8.22 -12.26 10.79
CA LEU A 143 8.85 -13.59 10.77
C LEU A 143 10.34 -13.51 11.10
N ALA A 144 11.05 -12.49 10.65
CA ALA A 144 12.46 -12.26 10.99
C ALA A 144 12.67 -12.07 12.50
N SER A 145 11.78 -11.35 13.19
CA SER A 145 11.83 -11.18 14.65
C SER A 145 11.34 -12.41 15.43
N GLY A 146 10.84 -13.45 14.75
CA GLY A 146 10.28 -14.64 15.40
C GLY A 146 8.84 -14.45 15.90
N SER A 147 8.09 -13.52 15.32
CA SER A 147 6.71 -13.18 15.69
C SER A 147 5.72 -13.74 14.63
N PRO A 148 4.96 -14.80 14.92
CA PRO A 148 3.88 -15.24 14.06
C PRO A 148 2.81 -14.16 13.93
N LEU A 149 2.10 -14.14 12.78
CA LEU A 149 1.12 -13.10 12.56
C LEU A 149 -0.20 -13.60 11.96
N ILE A 150 -1.28 -12.94 12.36
CA ILE A 150 -2.58 -12.96 11.68
C ILE A 150 -2.72 -11.65 10.91
N MET A 151 -3.13 -11.74 9.65
CA MET A 151 -3.19 -10.58 8.75
C MET A 151 -4.59 -10.39 8.18
N LYS A 152 -5.05 -9.14 8.18
CA LYS A 152 -6.27 -8.69 7.50
C LYS A 152 -5.91 -7.66 6.45
N THR A 153 -6.18 -7.95 5.19
CA THR A 153 -5.98 -7.01 4.07
C THR A 153 -7.23 -6.17 3.82
N SER A 154 -7.11 -5.16 2.96
CA SER A 154 -8.26 -4.42 2.47
C SER A 154 -9.25 -5.35 1.76
N SER A 155 -10.56 -5.08 1.89
CA SER A 155 -11.61 -5.79 1.15
C SER A 155 -11.53 -5.55 -0.37
N PHE A 156 -10.90 -4.47 -0.82
CA PHE A 156 -10.66 -4.22 -2.24
C PHE A 156 -9.65 -5.19 -2.87
N CYS A 157 -8.79 -5.85 -2.06
CA CYS A 157 -7.74 -6.76 -2.51
C CYS A 157 -7.93 -8.17 -1.93
N ILE A 158 -9.18 -8.63 -1.88
CA ILE A 158 -9.53 -9.88 -1.22
C ILE A 158 -9.11 -11.12 -2.03
N ASN A 159 -9.14 -11.05 -3.36
CA ASN A 159 -8.71 -12.17 -4.20
C ASN A 159 -7.19 -12.35 -4.16
N LEU A 160 -6.41 -11.26 -4.12
CA LEU A 160 -4.97 -11.31 -3.90
C LEU A 160 -4.65 -11.98 -2.55
N CYS A 161 -5.34 -11.58 -1.50
CA CYS A 161 -5.19 -12.17 -0.17
C CYS A 161 -5.54 -13.67 -0.16
N HIS A 162 -6.65 -14.04 -0.79
CA HIS A 162 -7.10 -15.43 -0.87
C HIS A 162 -6.15 -16.29 -1.70
N TYR A 163 -5.67 -15.78 -2.84
CA TYR A 163 -4.65 -16.44 -3.65
C TYR A 163 -3.40 -16.69 -2.83
N PHE A 164 -2.94 -15.66 -2.13
CA PHE A 164 -1.78 -15.76 -1.27
C PHE A 164 -1.97 -16.83 -0.19
N ASP A 165 -3.08 -16.82 0.54
CA ASP A 165 -3.40 -17.83 1.54
C ASP A 165 -3.50 -19.24 0.95
N GLN A 166 -4.14 -19.38 -0.22
CA GLN A 166 -4.34 -20.68 -0.86
C GLN A 166 -3.03 -21.34 -1.29
N TYR A 167 -2.11 -20.59 -1.90
CA TYR A 167 -0.90 -21.11 -2.51
C TYR A 167 0.36 -20.96 -1.65
N LEU A 168 0.25 -20.32 -0.49
CA LEU A 168 1.36 -20.15 0.44
C LEU A 168 1.94 -21.51 0.87
N PRO A 169 3.28 -21.69 0.92
CA PRO A 169 3.91 -22.92 1.39
C PRO A 169 3.44 -23.36 2.78
N LYS A 170 3.32 -24.67 2.99
CA LYS A 170 2.80 -25.24 4.26
C LYS A 170 3.64 -24.86 5.48
N ASP A 171 4.95 -24.72 5.33
CA ASP A 171 5.87 -24.29 6.38
C ASP A 171 5.61 -22.81 6.78
N VAL A 172 5.35 -21.92 5.81
CA VAL A 172 5.00 -20.53 6.06
C VAL A 172 3.60 -20.42 6.69
N LYS A 173 2.63 -21.23 6.23
CA LYS A 173 1.25 -21.26 6.79
C LYS A 173 1.17 -21.55 8.28
N LYS A 174 2.19 -22.15 8.87
CA LYS A 174 2.27 -22.38 10.32
C LYS A 174 2.35 -21.08 11.10
N PHE A 175 2.92 -20.03 10.51
CA PHE A 175 3.26 -18.76 11.18
C PHE A 175 2.56 -17.54 10.60
N LEU A 176 1.88 -17.68 9.47
CA LEU A 176 1.09 -16.65 8.83
C LEU A 176 -0.32 -17.18 8.57
N LYS A 177 -1.32 -16.48 9.10
CA LYS A 177 -2.74 -16.74 8.86
C LYS A 177 -3.41 -15.48 8.35
N PHE A 178 -4.37 -15.63 7.44
CA PHE A 178 -5.20 -14.54 6.97
C PHE A 178 -6.55 -14.56 7.66
N ALA A 179 -7.07 -13.37 7.97
CA ALA A 179 -8.40 -13.15 8.51
C ALA A 179 -9.31 -12.55 7.44
N PHE A 180 -10.27 -13.32 6.98
CA PHE A 180 -11.27 -12.90 5.99
C PHE A 180 -12.50 -12.38 6.74
N ILE A 181 -12.53 -11.09 7.03
CA ILE A 181 -13.50 -10.47 7.95
C ILE A 181 -14.57 -9.72 7.16
N LYS A 182 -15.84 -10.11 7.34
CA LYS A 182 -17.01 -9.37 6.90
C LYS A 182 -17.60 -8.54 8.05
N ASP A 183 -17.74 -9.14 9.22
CA ASP A 183 -18.19 -8.48 10.44
C ASP A 183 -17.01 -7.77 11.12
N ARG A 184 -17.04 -6.44 11.11
CA ARG A 184 -15.96 -5.60 11.66
C ARG A 184 -15.76 -5.77 13.17
N SER A 185 -16.77 -6.25 13.92
CA SER A 185 -16.63 -6.54 15.37
C SER A 185 -15.56 -7.59 15.67
N LEU A 186 -15.26 -8.46 14.70
CA LEU A 186 -14.16 -9.42 14.82
C LEU A 186 -12.78 -8.78 14.89
N ILE A 187 -12.61 -7.55 14.34
CA ILE A 187 -11.36 -6.81 14.45
C ILE A 187 -11.08 -6.47 15.91
N ASP A 188 -12.07 -5.91 16.60
CA ASP A 188 -11.95 -5.55 18.01
C ASP A 188 -11.61 -6.76 18.87
N ARG A 189 -12.26 -7.91 18.60
CA ARG A 189 -11.96 -9.18 19.27
C ARG A 189 -10.54 -9.66 19.06
N ILE A 190 -9.99 -9.52 17.83
CA ILE A 190 -8.59 -9.89 17.58
C ILE A 190 -7.66 -8.95 18.34
N VAL A 191 -7.93 -7.64 18.31
CA VAL A 191 -7.12 -6.64 19.01
C VAL A 191 -7.15 -6.88 20.53
N GLN A 192 -8.31 -7.24 21.09
CA GLN A 192 -8.50 -7.52 22.52
C GLN A 192 -7.97 -8.89 22.96
N ASN A 193 -7.60 -9.76 22.04
CA ASN A 193 -7.07 -11.08 22.40
C ASN A 193 -5.71 -10.95 23.09
N LYS A 194 -5.59 -11.51 24.29
CA LYS A 194 -4.39 -11.40 25.14
C LYS A 194 -3.10 -11.93 24.52
N GLU A 195 -3.20 -12.82 23.52
CA GLU A 195 -2.04 -13.38 22.81
C GLU A 195 -1.51 -12.42 21.74
N ILE A 196 -2.30 -11.44 21.29
CA ILE A 196 -1.87 -10.42 20.33
C ILE A 196 -1.07 -9.34 21.08
N LYS A 197 0.24 -9.35 20.93
CA LYS A 197 1.16 -8.45 21.63
C LYS A 197 1.55 -7.21 20.82
N LEU A 198 1.32 -7.25 19.52
CA LEU A 198 1.59 -6.14 18.61
C LEU A 198 0.43 -6.01 17.61
N LEU A 199 -0.15 -4.81 17.54
CA LEU A 199 -1.00 -4.37 16.44
C LEU A 199 -0.17 -3.53 15.48
N THR A 200 -0.13 -3.89 14.20
CA THR A 200 0.45 -3.05 13.15
C THR A 200 -0.59 -2.76 12.08
N PHE A 201 -0.89 -1.51 11.90
CA PHE A 201 -1.90 -1.02 10.96
C PHE A 201 -1.28 -0.01 9.99
N THR A 202 -1.64 -0.12 8.71
CA THR A 202 -1.41 0.92 7.70
C THR A 202 -2.74 1.22 7.02
N GLY A 203 -3.16 2.49 7.02
CA GLY A 203 -4.43 2.91 6.43
C GLY A 203 -4.84 4.32 6.85
N SER A 204 -6.14 4.63 6.75
CA SER A 204 -6.63 5.97 7.04
C SER A 204 -6.49 6.35 8.52
N THR A 205 -6.22 7.62 8.79
CA THR A 205 -6.10 8.18 10.14
C THR A 205 -7.34 7.90 11.00
N ASN A 206 -8.54 8.02 10.43
CA ASN A 206 -9.79 7.75 11.16
C ASN A 206 -9.90 6.30 11.67
N ILE A 207 -9.44 5.33 10.88
CA ILE A 207 -9.43 3.92 11.31
C ILE A 207 -8.32 3.69 12.32
N GLY A 208 -7.13 4.30 12.11
CA GLY A 208 -6.03 4.21 13.06
C GLY A 208 -6.42 4.70 14.46
N LEU A 209 -7.07 5.86 14.55
CA LEU A 209 -7.57 6.41 15.82
C LEU A 209 -8.61 5.48 16.48
N LYS A 210 -9.51 4.88 15.70
CA LYS A 210 -10.46 3.88 16.23
C LYS A 210 -9.73 2.67 16.81
N LEU A 211 -8.73 2.14 16.12
CA LEU A 211 -7.93 1.01 16.59
C LEU A 211 -7.11 1.36 17.83
N ASP A 212 -6.61 2.59 17.89
CA ASP A 212 -5.85 3.06 19.05
C ASP A 212 -6.71 3.15 20.32
N ASN A 213 -7.95 3.54 20.18
CA ASN A 213 -8.91 3.66 21.27
C ASN A 213 -9.47 2.32 21.77
N ILE A 214 -9.17 1.18 21.13
CA ILE A 214 -9.63 -0.13 21.63
C ILE A 214 -8.88 -0.45 22.93
N LYS A 215 -9.65 -0.62 24.01
CA LYS A 215 -9.10 -1.06 25.31
C LYS A 215 -8.80 -2.55 25.26
N THR A 216 -7.58 -2.94 25.57
CA THR A 216 -7.12 -4.35 25.45
C THR A 216 -7.09 -5.12 26.77
N GLY A 217 -7.12 -4.46 27.92
CA GLY A 217 -6.97 -5.11 29.23
C GLY A 217 -5.59 -5.75 29.47
N HIS A 218 -4.64 -5.58 28.56
CA HIS A 218 -3.25 -6.06 28.64
C HIS A 218 -2.31 -5.12 27.88
N LEU A 219 -1.01 -5.22 28.14
CA LEU A 219 -0.01 -4.45 27.40
C LEU A 219 0.11 -4.94 25.97
N GLN A 220 -0.15 -4.05 25.03
CA GLN A 220 -0.03 -4.28 23.59
C GLN A 220 0.68 -3.12 22.93
N LYS A 221 1.71 -3.40 22.12
CA LYS A 221 2.36 -2.39 21.28
C LYS A 221 1.50 -2.10 20.06
N LYS A 222 1.46 -0.84 19.64
CA LYS A 222 0.78 -0.40 18.43
C LYS A 222 1.76 0.31 17.51
N ILE A 223 1.76 -0.05 16.23
CA ILE A 223 2.50 0.62 15.14
C ILE A 223 1.45 1.04 14.12
N LEU A 224 1.19 2.34 14.04
CA LEU A 224 0.13 2.91 13.22
C LEU A 224 0.78 3.80 12.15
N GLU A 225 0.74 3.35 10.90
CA GLU A 225 1.16 4.08 9.71
C GLU A 225 -0.08 4.66 9.05
N LEU A 226 -0.25 5.96 9.13
CA LEU A 226 -1.50 6.64 8.80
C LEU A 226 -1.36 7.52 7.56
N GLY A 227 -2.40 8.29 7.24
CA GLY A 227 -2.37 9.27 6.17
C GLY A 227 -1.43 10.43 6.45
N GLY A 228 -1.11 11.18 5.42
CA GLY A 228 -0.23 12.34 5.49
C GLY A 228 -0.68 13.46 4.56
N ILE A 229 -0.31 14.68 4.92
CA ILE A 229 -0.50 15.88 4.09
C ILE A 229 0.88 16.35 3.65
N ASN A 230 1.27 15.98 2.42
CA ASN A 230 2.61 16.27 1.93
C ASN A 230 2.60 17.55 1.08
N TYR A 231 3.62 18.35 1.27
CA TYR A 231 3.83 19.58 0.53
C TYR A 231 5.08 19.52 -0.33
N ALA A 232 5.05 20.26 -1.45
CA ALA A 232 6.23 20.64 -2.19
C ALA A 232 6.35 22.17 -2.17
N VAL A 233 7.57 22.69 -2.06
CA VAL A 233 7.84 24.13 -2.02
C VAL A 233 8.86 24.45 -3.11
N ILE A 234 8.52 25.42 -3.98
CA ILE A 234 9.35 25.84 -5.11
C ILE A 234 9.72 27.30 -4.92
N PHE A 235 10.99 27.57 -4.63
CA PHE A 235 11.49 28.92 -4.35
C PHE A 235 11.99 29.67 -5.57
N ASP A 236 12.48 28.95 -6.59
CA ASP A 236 13.03 29.52 -7.80
C ASP A 236 12.71 28.66 -9.04
N ASN A 237 13.17 29.08 -10.19
CA ASN A 237 12.94 28.40 -11.47
C ASN A 237 14.08 27.45 -11.90
N HIS A 238 15.07 27.20 -11.02
CA HIS A 238 16.14 26.28 -11.35
C HIS A 238 15.61 24.86 -11.57
N ASN A 239 15.86 24.31 -12.77
CA ASN A 239 15.34 23.00 -13.17
C ASN A 239 13.81 22.83 -13.04
N LEU A 240 13.04 23.90 -13.21
CA LEU A 240 11.60 23.92 -13.01
C LEU A 240 10.87 22.85 -13.81
N ASP A 241 11.34 22.60 -15.05
CA ASP A 241 10.81 21.57 -15.94
C ASP A 241 10.88 20.16 -15.28
N LYS A 242 12.04 19.80 -14.75
CA LYS A 242 12.26 18.52 -14.06
C LYS A 242 11.47 18.43 -12.74
N VAL A 243 11.41 19.52 -11.99
CA VAL A 243 10.65 19.56 -10.72
C VAL A 243 9.16 19.31 -10.97
N ILE A 244 8.60 19.89 -12.04
CA ILE A 244 7.21 19.67 -12.41
C ILE A 244 6.98 18.21 -12.83
N ASP A 245 7.89 17.59 -13.59
CA ASP A 245 7.81 16.16 -13.92
C ASP A 245 7.75 15.29 -12.67
N GLU A 246 8.61 15.54 -11.70
CA GLU A 246 8.61 14.79 -10.44
C GLU A 246 7.31 14.97 -9.64
N ILE A 247 6.76 16.18 -9.61
CA ILE A 247 5.46 16.45 -8.97
C ILE A 247 4.35 15.65 -9.67
N ILE A 248 4.30 15.70 -11.00
CA ILE A 248 3.31 14.99 -11.80
C ILE A 248 3.43 13.47 -11.56
N VAL A 249 4.62 12.91 -11.71
CA VAL A 249 4.87 11.47 -11.54
C VAL A 249 4.41 10.99 -10.16
N ARG A 250 4.76 11.74 -9.09
CA ARG A 250 4.33 11.40 -7.73
C ARG A 250 2.82 11.54 -7.56
N LYS A 251 2.19 12.48 -8.26
CA LYS A 251 0.75 12.73 -8.16
C LYS A 251 -0.10 11.74 -8.93
N ILE A 252 0.40 11.16 -10.02
CA ILE A 252 -0.34 10.16 -10.81
C ILE A 252 -0.05 8.72 -10.40
N LYS A 253 1.05 8.42 -9.73
CA LYS A 253 1.37 7.07 -9.25
C LYS A 253 0.22 6.49 -8.45
N ALA A 254 -0.25 5.31 -8.84
CA ALA A 254 -1.45 4.66 -8.28
C ALA A 254 -2.68 5.59 -8.23
N ALA A 255 -2.85 6.44 -9.25
CA ALA A 255 -3.87 7.51 -9.28
C ALA A 255 -3.78 8.46 -8.07
N GLY A 256 -2.58 8.77 -7.58
CA GLY A 256 -2.35 9.63 -6.43
C GLY A 256 -2.75 9.01 -5.08
N GLN A 257 -3.11 7.73 -5.05
CA GLN A 257 -3.57 7.01 -3.86
C GLN A 257 -2.39 6.49 -3.04
N ALA A 258 -1.49 7.36 -2.63
CA ALA A 258 -0.32 7.05 -1.83
C ALA A 258 -0.16 8.03 -0.66
N CYS A 259 0.25 7.52 0.52
CA CYS A 259 0.51 8.35 1.69
C CYS A 259 1.65 9.39 1.45
N SER A 260 2.52 9.16 0.45
CA SER A 260 3.57 10.06 0.01
C SER A 260 3.16 10.96 -1.17
N SER A 261 1.90 10.90 -1.62
CA SER A 261 1.40 11.76 -2.71
C SER A 261 1.39 13.22 -2.28
N ILE A 262 1.85 14.11 -3.16
CA ILE A 262 1.87 15.55 -2.88
C ILE A 262 0.42 16.06 -2.86
N ASN A 263 0.03 16.70 -1.76
CA ASN A 263 -1.30 17.24 -1.57
C ASN A 263 -1.40 18.68 -2.08
N LYS A 264 -0.35 19.47 -1.83
CA LYS A 264 -0.30 20.89 -2.18
C LYS A 264 1.11 21.31 -2.56
N VAL A 265 1.23 22.21 -3.51
CA VAL A 265 2.49 22.85 -3.92
C VAL A 265 2.42 24.35 -3.59
N PHE A 266 3.47 24.84 -2.94
CA PHE A 266 3.69 26.27 -2.75
C PHE A 266 4.70 26.73 -3.79
N VAL A 267 4.33 27.71 -4.59
CA VAL A 267 5.14 28.26 -5.67
C VAL A 267 5.34 29.75 -5.43
N LYS A 268 6.58 30.21 -5.48
CA LYS A 268 6.87 31.63 -5.34
C LYS A 268 6.19 32.41 -6.47
N ASP A 269 5.45 33.45 -6.14
CA ASP A 269 4.58 34.16 -7.10
C ASP A 269 5.34 34.68 -8.33
N LYS A 270 6.60 35.12 -8.17
CA LYS A 270 7.47 35.58 -9.26
C LYS A 270 7.63 34.56 -10.40
N ILE A 271 7.64 33.27 -10.11
CA ILE A 271 7.83 32.20 -11.11
C ILE A 271 6.52 31.56 -11.55
N ARG A 272 5.38 32.01 -11.05
CA ARG A 272 4.05 31.49 -11.34
C ARG A 272 3.73 31.40 -12.84
N PRO A 273 3.95 32.45 -13.68
CA PRO A 273 3.59 32.36 -15.11
C PRO A 273 4.34 31.25 -15.83
N GLU A 274 5.63 31.12 -15.56
CA GLU A 274 6.48 30.06 -16.13
C GLU A 274 6.03 28.67 -15.63
N PHE A 275 5.81 28.53 -14.33
CA PHE A 275 5.33 27.29 -13.72
C PHE A 275 3.99 26.83 -14.31
N GLU A 276 2.99 27.69 -14.37
CA GLU A 276 1.67 27.36 -14.94
C GLU A 276 1.77 26.97 -16.42
N LYS A 277 2.61 27.64 -17.20
CA LYS A 277 2.85 27.35 -18.61
C LYS A 277 3.44 25.94 -18.81
N ILE A 278 4.51 25.62 -18.09
CA ILE A 278 5.17 24.31 -18.18
C ILE A 278 4.23 23.21 -17.71
N LEU A 279 3.56 23.41 -16.58
CA LEU A 279 2.60 22.44 -16.02
C LEU A 279 1.49 22.10 -17.02
N LYS A 280 0.86 23.12 -17.65
CA LYS A 280 -0.21 22.92 -18.63
C LYS A 280 0.29 22.09 -19.82
N ASN A 281 1.43 22.46 -20.42
CA ASN A 281 1.99 21.76 -21.55
C ASN A 281 2.28 20.29 -21.24
N LYS A 282 2.84 19.99 -20.05
CA LYS A 282 3.12 18.61 -19.64
C LYS A 282 1.82 17.81 -19.41
N MET A 283 0.80 18.42 -18.85
CA MET A 283 -0.46 17.76 -18.56
C MET A 283 -1.29 17.41 -19.80
N GLU A 284 -1.07 18.06 -20.95
CA GLU A 284 -1.71 17.72 -22.23
C GLU A 284 -1.36 16.30 -22.70
N ASN A 285 -0.15 15.81 -22.36
CA ASN A 285 0.32 14.48 -22.72
C ASN A 285 -0.01 13.40 -21.68
N ILE A 286 -0.73 13.74 -20.63
CA ILE A 286 -1.10 12.82 -19.57
C ILE A 286 -2.57 12.45 -19.71
N TYR A 287 -2.85 11.14 -19.63
CA TYR A 287 -4.23 10.68 -19.61
C TYR A 287 -4.45 9.57 -18.59
N CYS A 288 -5.59 9.59 -17.94
CA CYS A 288 -6.09 8.50 -17.15
C CYS A 288 -7.03 7.62 -17.96
N GLY A 289 -6.99 6.32 -17.73
CA GLY A 289 -7.79 5.39 -18.51
C GLY A 289 -7.97 4.03 -17.86
N SER A 290 -8.77 3.19 -18.49
CA SER A 290 -8.92 1.81 -18.06
C SER A 290 -7.61 1.05 -18.22
N VAL A 291 -7.19 0.36 -17.18
CA VAL A 291 -5.97 -0.47 -17.19
C VAL A 291 -6.13 -1.79 -17.96
N ASN A 292 -7.34 -2.09 -18.47
CA ASN A 292 -7.66 -3.31 -19.20
C ASN A 292 -7.73 -3.11 -20.73
N THR A 293 -7.35 -1.94 -21.21
CA THR A 293 -7.30 -1.62 -22.64
C THR A 293 -5.95 -1.99 -23.26
N SER A 294 -5.91 -2.06 -24.60
CA SER A 294 -4.67 -2.26 -25.37
C SER A 294 -3.72 -1.04 -25.27
N THR A 295 -4.29 0.15 -25.14
CA THR A 295 -3.54 1.38 -24.95
C THR A 295 -3.31 1.60 -23.45
N GLN A 296 -2.06 1.56 -23.02
CA GLN A 296 -1.72 1.76 -21.61
C GLN A 296 -1.90 3.24 -21.23
N PRO A 297 -2.73 3.55 -20.23
CA PRO A 297 -2.83 4.91 -19.69
C PRO A 297 -1.59 5.25 -18.84
N ASN A 298 -1.37 6.56 -18.58
CA ASN A 298 -0.34 6.98 -17.65
C ASN A 298 -0.66 6.52 -16.21
N PHE A 299 -1.95 6.46 -15.87
CA PHE A 299 -2.44 5.92 -14.61
C PHE A 299 -3.88 5.44 -14.71
N GLY A 300 -4.26 4.56 -13.80
CA GLY A 300 -5.58 3.93 -13.75
C GLY A 300 -6.63 4.75 -13.00
N PRO A 301 -7.83 4.14 -12.80
CA PRO A 301 -8.91 4.74 -12.02
C PRO A 301 -8.56 4.83 -10.52
N VAL A 302 -9.28 5.68 -9.79
CA VAL A 302 -9.33 5.57 -8.32
C VAL A 302 -10.13 4.34 -7.90
N ILE A 303 -9.88 3.85 -6.70
CA ILE A 303 -10.32 2.53 -6.24
C ILE A 303 -11.83 2.30 -6.25
N SER A 304 -12.64 3.37 -6.15
CA SER A 304 -14.09 3.23 -6.07
C SER A 304 -14.83 4.50 -6.48
N LYS A 305 -16.12 4.34 -6.82
CA LYS A 305 -17.03 5.47 -7.08
C LYS A 305 -17.15 6.40 -5.87
N ASN A 306 -17.18 5.85 -4.65
CA ASN A 306 -17.23 6.69 -3.44
C ASN A 306 -15.99 7.58 -3.32
N HIS A 307 -14.82 7.04 -3.66
CA HIS A 307 -13.59 7.84 -3.64
C HIS A 307 -13.56 8.88 -4.77
N TYR A 308 -14.06 8.53 -5.96
CA TYR A 308 -14.27 9.50 -7.04
C TYR A 308 -15.17 10.64 -6.60
N ASN A 309 -16.31 10.35 -6.00
CA ASN A 309 -17.25 11.39 -5.52
C ASN A 309 -16.59 12.26 -4.44
N PHE A 310 -15.85 11.68 -3.51
CA PHE A 310 -15.08 12.41 -2.52
C PHE A 310 -14.12 13.43 -3.18
N LEU A 311 -13.38 13.03 -4.21
CA LEU A 311 -12.48 13.94 -4.94
C LEU A 311 -13.25 15.02 -5.68
N LYS A 312 -14.39 14.68 -6.30
CA LYS A 312 -15.25 15.66 -6.98
C LYS A 312 -15.80 16.70 -6.02
N ASP A 313 -16.24 16.30 -4.85
CA ASP A 313 -16.73 17.23 -3.83
C ASP A 313 -15.62 18.18 -3.36
N LYS A 314 -14.40 17.66 -3.17
CA LYS A 314 -13.23 18.47 -2.82
C LYS A 314 -12.86 19.46 -3.93
N GLU A 315 -12.86 19.01 -5.19
CA GLU A 315 -12.63 19.87 -6.36
C GLU A 315 -13.66 20.99 -6.43
N LEU A 316 -14.96 20.65 -6.39
CA LEU A 316 -16.04 21.64 -6.45
C LEU A 316 -15.95 22.67 -5.32
N HIS A 317 -15.60 22.22 -4.11
CA HIS A 317 -15.41 23.12 -2.98
C HIS A 317 -14.21 24.06 -3.20
N SER A 318 -13.09 23.55 -3.73
CA SER A 318 -11.92 24.39 -4.05
C SER A 318 -12.23 25.42 -5.12
N LEU A 319 -13.03 25.06 -6.13
CA LEU A 319 -13.40 25.96 -7.23
C LEU A 319 -14.36 27.08 -6.81
N LYS A 320 -15.00 27.00 -5.63
CA LYS A 320 -15.80 28.13 -5.10
C LYS A 320 -14.94 29.34 -4.72
N LYS A 321 -13.68 29.13 -4.36
CA LYS A 321 -12.74 30.18 -3.92
C LYS A 321 -11.48 30.27 -4.77
N GLY A 322 -11.26 29.32 -5.62
CA GLY A 322 -10.10 29.18 -6.50
C GLY A 322 -10.49 28.97 -7.96
N LYS A 323 -9.51 28.70 -8.79
CA LYS A 323 -9.70 28.43 -10.21
C LYS A 323 -9.07 27.09 -10.61
N LEU A 324 -9.59 26.50 -11.67
CA LEU A 324 -8.93 25.39 -12.35
C LEU A 324 -7.67 25.92 -13.05
N ILE A 325 -6.52 25.35 -12.72
CA ILE A 325 -5.24 25.70 -13.35
C ILE A 325 -5.00 24.79 -14.56
N ALA A 326 -5.12 23.48 -14.38
CA ALA A 326 -4.91 22.49 -15.43
C ALA A 326 -5.68 21.20 -15.14
N ARG A 327 -5.99 20.46 -16.19
CA ARG A 327 -6.58 19.11 -16.10
C ARG A 327 -6.03 18.23 -17.22
N SER A 328 -5.63 17.02 -16.88
CA SER A 328 -5.18 16.03 -17.87
C SER A 328 -6.36 15.42 -18.64
N ASN A 329 -6.03 14.72 -19.72
CA ASN A 329 -7.02 14.02 -20.53
C ASN A 329 -7.55 12.77 -19.82
N SER A 330 -8.75 12.32 -20.19
CA SER A 330 -9.36 11.08 -19.73
C SER A 330 -10.01 10.36 -20.91
N HIS A 331 -9.67 9.09 -21.11
CA HIS A 331 -10.19 8.28 -22.19
C HIS A 331 -11.02 7.13 -21.66
N SER A 332 -12.22 7.35 -21.34
CA SER A 332 -13.39 6.45 -21.26
C SER A 332 -14.38 6.91 -20.19
N ASN A 333 -15.62 6.38 -20.29
CA ASN A 333 -16.72 6.69 -19.38
C ASN A 333 -16.84 5.67 -18.24
N THR A 334 -15.72 5.19 -17.68
CA THR A 334 -15.80 4.35 -16.48
C THR A 334 -16.05 5.20 -15.24
N ASP A 335 -16.87 4.71 -14.35
CA ASP A 335 -17.45 5.45 -13.22
C ASP A 335 -16.47 6.04 -12.19
N ASN A 336 -15.20 5.67 -12.22
CA ASN A 336 -14.19 6.10 -11.25
C ASN A 336 -12.88 6.61 -11.87
N LEU A 337 -12.90 7.00 -13.15
CA LEU A 337 -11.79 7.71 -13.80
C LEU A 337 -11.79 9.17 -13.39
N TYR A 338 -10.81 9.56 -12.61
CA TYR A 338 -10.60 10.94 -12.17
C TYR A 338 -9.30 11.47 -12.78
N PRO A 339 -9.34 12.44 -13.71
CA PRO A 339 -8.13 12.97 -14.34
C PRO A 339 -7.28 13.75 -13.35
N LEU A 340 -5.97 13.84 -13.59
CA LEU A 340 -5.11 14.72 -12.81
C LEU A 340 -5.65 16.14 -12.91
N THR A 341 -6.10 16.68 -11.80
CA THR A 341 -6.74 17.97 -11.69
C THR A 341 -5.94 18.88 -10.76
N VAL A 342 -5.58 20.04 -11.25
CA VAL A 342 -4.81 21.05 -10.51
C VAL A 342 -5.65 22.29 -10.33
N VAL A 343 -5.83 22.71 -9.09
CA VAL A 343 -6.64 23.89 -8.72
C VAL A 343 -5.80 24.87 -7.90
N SER A 344 -6.12 26.16 -8.00
CA SER A 344 -5.55 27.14 -7.08
C SER A 344 -6.14 26.96 -5.67
N ALA A 345 -5.31 27.04 -4.66
CA ALA A 345 -5.66 26.94 -3.25
C ALA A 345 -5.14 28.17 -2.51
N SER A 346 -5.86 28.64 -1.50
CA SER A 346 -5.36 29.71 -0.61
C SER A 346 -4.20 29.19 0.25
N LEU A 347 -3.41 30.11 0.83
CA LEU A 347 -2.31 29.75 1.73
C LEU A 347 -2.79 28.91 2.92
N ASN A 348 -3.98 29.21 3.44
CA ASN A 348 -4.62 28.45 4.53
C ASN A 348 -5.88 27.76 3.99
N ASP A 349 -5.72 26.80 3.12
CA ASP A 349 -6.82 26.07 2.50
C ASP A 349 -7.29 24.91 3.36
N ASN A 350 -8.56 24.90 3.75
CA ASN A 350 -9.12 23.86 4.60
C ASN A 350 -9.15 22.46 3.95
N ILE A 351 -9.08 22.39 2.60
CA ILE A 351 -9.11 21.11 1.88
C ILE A 351 -7.73 20.49 1.85
N PHE A 352 -6.74 21.23 1.35
CA PHE A 352 -5.40 20.71 1.11
C PHE A 352 -4.50 20.76 2.35
N ASP A 353 -4.82 21.59 3.34
CA ASP A 353 -4.01 21.73 4.56
C ASP A 353 -4.55 20.92 5.75
N LYS A 354 -5.82 20.47 5.69
CA LYS A 354 -6.44 19.69 6.77
C LYS A 354 -6.87 18.28 6.36
N HIS A 355 -6.92 17.99 5.05
CA HIS A 355 -7.37 16.71 4.54
C HIS A 355 -6.43 16.19 3.47
N GLU A 356 -6.05 14.94 3.59
CA GLU A 356 -5.40 14.19 2.54
C GLU A 356 -6.37 13.99 1.36
N THR A 357 -5.97 14.31 0.13
CA THR A 357 -6.79 14.06 -1.05
C THR A 357 -6.77 12.59 -1.47
N PHE A 358 -5.66 11.92 -1.24
CA PHE A 358 -5.42 10.51 -1.58
C PHE A 358 -5.87 10.15 -3.01
N GLY A 359 -5.61 11.06 -3.95
CA GLY A 359 -6.07 10.97 -5.32
C GLY A 359 -5.37 11.99 -6.22
N PRO A 360 -5.67 12.00 -7.54
CA PRO A 360 -5.00 12.89 -8.49
C PRO A 360 -5.60 14.32 -8.50
N LEU A 361 -5.86 14.86 -7.33
CA LEU A 361 -6.28 16.26 -7.11
C LEU A 361 -5.16 17.01 -6.36
N LEU A 362 -4.63 18.07 -6.94
CA LEU A 362 -3.51 18.86 -6.44
C LEU A 362 -3.90 20.31 -6.22
N GLY A 363 -3.59 20.87 -5.05
CA GLY A 363 -3.71 22.29 -4.75
C GLY A 363 -2.42 23.04 -5.06
N ILE A 364 -2.50 24.27 -5.56
CA ILE A 364 -1.35 25.17 -5.73
C ILE A 364 -1.63 26.50 -5.07
N SER A 365 -0.69 26.97 -4.24
CA SER A 365 -0.68 28.31 -3.64
C SER A 365 0.53 29.10 -4.14
N TYR A 366 0.33 30.39 -4.31
CA TYR A 366 1.34 31.35 -4.73
C TYR A 366 1.60 32.35 -3.62
#